data_e0af8b72622a606dda0e907160c48946
#
_entry.id   e0af8b72622a606dda0e907160c48946
#
_cell.length_a   1.000
_cell.length_b   1.000
_cell.length_c   1.000
_cell.angle_alpha   90.00
_cell.angle_beta   90.00
_cell.angle_gamma   90.00
#
_symmetry.space_group_name_H-M   'P 1'
#
loop_
_entity.id
_entity.type
_entity.pdbx_description
1 polymer ?
#
loop_
_entity_poly.entity_id
_entity_poly.type
_entity_poly.pdbx_seq_one_letter_code
_entity_poly.pdbx_strand_id
1 'polypeptide(L)'
;MIDVLIRLHKQYGDIVRVGPNEFKLLTITIAHFSKPSAYHEIYNASAKWDKERTFYEAFGSSFGLLMYMESNPRKDILQPMFSRRAILTIQSLVRQNFDHRVEVITKNHAVGKSADLLLAFRCFTVDAIIDFCFAKSVHAMDEPDFKAPIVEARDASLPTFHLFKHFPLFRKAIFSLPPWLAIKASPETAVLTHLQVILGKQIYHRLLNSDFQKWTPIPDATSLYEEAQTVVFAGGVIVGDTPMTGHIHILDQPKLYEKLRREVFSVWPDINDPPLLEAFETLPLLTATIKQSLRVLPGATSPLLRIVPPTGATISGRSIPNGTIVGMASTFVHQSEEIFKLPATFDPYRWQGESSKGLDQYLVAFSKGPRSCLGINLAWCELYIAFATILRRFDRTLDGTKVDDLKWRIALRRIIPAGI
;
A
#
# COMPACT_ATOMS: atom_id res chain seq x y z
N MET A 1 -11.47 1.21 -13.52
CA MET A 1 -11.73 -0.23 -13.33
C MET A 1 -12.72 -0.47 -12.19
N ILE A 2 -12.52 0.05 -10.99
CA ILE A 2 -13.43 -0.23 -9.85
C ILE A 2 -14.88 0.21 -10.13
N ASP A 3 -15.09 1.39 -10.72
CA ASP A 3 -16.43 1.87 -11.08
C ASP A 3 -17.13 1.00 -12.12
N VAL A 4 -16.34 0.42 -13.04
CA VAL A 4 -16.86 -0.56 -14.02
C VAL A 4 -17.30 -1.82 -13.29
N LEU A 5 -16.48 -2.35 -12.39
CA LEU A 5 -16.83 -3.52 -11.58
C LEU A 5 -18.08 -3.29 -10.74
N ILE A 6 -18.19 -2.12 -10.08
CA ILE A 6 -19.38 -1.75 -9.31
C ILE A 6 -20.63 -1.75 -10.20
N ARG A 7 -20.57 -1.16 -11.39
CA ARG A 7 -21.69 -1.17 -12.34
C ARG A 7 -22.06 -2.58 -12.80
N LEU A 8 -21.04 -3.39 -13.13
CA LEU A 8 -21.27 -4.77 -13.55
C LEU A 8 -21.94 -5.60 -12.43
N HIS A 9 -21.49 -5.47 -11.20
CA HIS A 9 -22.12 -6.17 -10.08
C HIS A 9 -23.55 -5.69 -9.79
N LYS A 10 -23.85 -4.41 -9.97
CA LYS A 10 -25.23 -3.89 -9.88
C LYS A 10 -26.14 -4.49 -10.96
N GLN A 11 -25.60 -4.74 -12.15
CA GLN A 11 -26.35 -5.26 -13.29
C GLN A 11 -26.48 -6.79 -13.29
N TYR A 12 -25.42 -7.50 -12.91
CA TYR A 12 -25.31 -8.96 -13.10
C TYR A 12 -25.22 -9.75 -11.79
N GLY A 13 -25.21 -9.08 -10.62
CA GLY A 13 -25.21 -9.72 -9.30
C GLY A 13 -23.80 -9.99 -8.75
N ASP A 14 -23.72 -10.91 -7.80
CA ASP A 14 -22.55 -11.08 -6.92
C ASP A 14 -21.32 -11.68 -7.59
N ILE A 15 -21.47 -12.30 -8.73
CA ILE A 15 -20.38 -12.92 -9.49
C ILE A 15 -20.45 -12.41 -10.92
N VAL A 16 -19.40 -11.75 -11.35
CA VAL A 16 -19.32 -11.19 -12.69
C VAL A 16 -18.11 -11.77 -13.42
N ARG A 17 -18.35 -12.27 -14.61
CA ARG A 17 -17.30 -12.69 -15.51
C ARG A 17 -16.75 -11.48 -16.26
N VAL A 18 -15.49 -11.11 -16.00
CA VAL A 18 -14.80 -10.03 -16.69
C VAL A 18 -13.83 -10.64 -17.67
N GLY A 19 -14.11 -10.49 -18.96
CA GLY A 19 -13.20 -10.91 -20.03
C GLY A 19 -12.22 -9.79 -20.39
N PRO A 20 -11.15 -10.10 -21.12
CA PRO A 20 -10.36 -9.07 -21.79
C PRO A 20 -11.24 -8.39 -22.84
N ASN A 21 -11.17 -7.06 -22.90
CA ASN A 21 -11.84 -6.28 -23.94
C ASN A 21 -11.42 -6.83 -25.33
N GLU A 22 -12.39 -7.05 -26.20
CA GLU A 22 -12.46 -7.20 -27.66
C GLU A 22 -11.24 -7.67 -28.48
N PHE A 23 -10.01 -7.65 -27.95
CA PHE A 23 -8.82 -8.23 -28.60
C PHE A 23 -8.70 -9.71 -28.23
N LYS A 24 -9.20 -10.56 -29.09
CA LYS A 24 -9.28 -12.03 -29.00
C LYS A 24 -7.95 -12.79 -28.79
N LEU A 25 -6.83 -12.14 -28.45
CA LEU A 25 -5.51 -12.80 -28.36
C LEU A 25 -5.12 -13.31 -26.98
N LEU A 26 -5.85 -12.95 -25.89
CA LEU A 26 -5.56 -13.43 -24.54
C LEU A 26 -6.87 -13.65 -23.78
N THR A 27 -7.36 -14.88 -23.81
CA THR A 27 -8.58 -15.33 -23.14
C THR A 27 -8.40 -15.56 -21.64
N ILE A 28 -8.00 -14.53 -20.89
CA ILE A 28 -8.04 -14.63 -19.43
C ILE A 28 -9.41 -14.17 -18.97
N THR A 29 -10.24 -15.12 -18.61
CA THR A 29 -11.54 -14.83 -17.98
C THR A 29 -11.38 -14.79 -16.47
N ILE A 30 -11.74 -13.68 -15.89
CA ILE A 30 -11.70 -13.47 -14.44
C ILE A 30 -13.11 -13.54 -13.89
N ALA A 31 -13.36 -14.42 -12.92
CA ALA A 31 -14.56 -14.36 -12.10
C ALA A 31 -14.32 -13.39 -10.93
N HIS A 32 -14.97 -12.23 -10.99
CA HIS A 32 -14.91 -11.22 -9.92
C HIS A 32 -16.11 -11.38 -8.99
N PHE A 33 -15.84 -11.28 -7.69
CA PHE A 33 -16.82 -11.43 -6.62
C PHE A 33 -17.07 -10.09 -5.91
N SER A 34 -18.27 -9.92 -5.35
CA SER A 34 -18.65 -8.72 -4.60
C SER A 34 -19.11 -8.98 -3.16
N LYS A 35 -19.57 -10.18 -2.85
CA LYS A 35 -19.95 -10.54 -1.46
C LYS A 35 -18.75 -10.57 -0.53
N PRO A 36 -18.78 -9.93 0.65
CA PRO A 36 -17.67 -9.93 1.61
C PRO A 36 -17.22 -11.33 2.04
N SER A 37 -18.14 -12.31 2.13
CA SER A 37 -17.79 -13.71 2.43
C SER A 37 -16.83 -14.32 1.43
N ALA A 38 -17.00 -14.04 0.14
CA ALA A 38 -16.11 -14.52 -0.92
C ALA A 38 -14.66 -14.08 -0.73
N TYR A 39 -14.44 -12.91 -0.13
CA TYR A 39 -13.08 -12.42 0.15
C TYR A 39 -12.33 -13.40 1.07
N HIS A 40 -13.01 -13.87 2.11
CA HIS A 40 -12.43 -14.84 3.06
C HIS A 40 -12.21 -16.21 2.44
N GLU A 41 -13.07 -16.62 1.51
CA GLU A 41 -12.94 -17.91 0.80
C GLU A 41 -11.77 -17.87 -0.19
N ILE A 42 -11.59 -16.76 -0.94
CA ILE A 42 -10.51 -16.59 -1.92
C ILE A 42 -9.15 -16.38 -1.25
N TYR A 43 -9.11 -15.59 -0.17
CA TYR A 43 -7.86 -15.18 0.52
C TYR A 43 -7.70 -15.85 1.88
N ASN A 44 -8.15 -17.07 2.00
CA ASN A 44 -8.09 -17.86 3.23
C ASN A 44 -6.65 -18.21 3.64
N ALA A 45 -6.42 -18.35 4.95
CA ALA A 45 -5.13 -18.76 5.50
C ALA A 45 -4.70 -20.18 5.05
N SER A 46 -5.65 -21.10 4.85
CA SER A 46 -5.40 -22.46 4.36
C SER A 46 -5.27 -22.56 2.85
N ALA A 47 -5.76 -21.56 2.10
CA ALA A 47 -5.77 -21.57 0.64
C ALA A 47 -4.43 -21.08 0.07
N LYS A 48 -3.52 -22.00 -0.21
CA LYS A 48 -2.26 -21.71 -0.91
C LYS A 48 -2.48 -21.56 -2.42
N TRP A 49 -3.44 -20.73 -2.82
CA TRP A 49 -3.75 -20.52 -4.23
C TRP A 49 -2.68 -19.69 -4.93
N ASP A 50 -2.36 -20.08 -6.13
CA ASP A 50 -1.35 -19.40 -6.93
C ASP A 50 -1.84 -18.04 -7.42
N LYS A 51 -0.90 -17.13 -7.61
CA LYS A 51 -1.16 -15.83 -8.22
C LYS A 51 -1.33 -15.98 -9.73
N GLU A 52 -2.18 -15.16 -10.34
CA GLU A 52 -2.29 -15.11 -11.79
C GLU A 52 -1.09 -14.35 -12.38
N ARG A 53 -0.34 -15.04 -13.21
CA ARG A 53 0.99 -14.60 -13.68
C ARG A 53 0.95 -13.27 -14.45
N THR A 54 0.05 -13.15 -15.43
CA THR A 54 0.01 -11.99 -16.34
C THR A 54 -0.27 -10.69 -15.60
N PHE A 55 -1.10 -10.75 -14.56
CA PHE A 55 -1.41 -9.59 -13.73
C PHE A 55 -0.17 -9.09 -12.97
N TYR A 56 0.55 -10.00 -12.35
CA TYR A 56 1.70 -9.62 -11.51
C TYR A 56 2.94 -9.27 -12.34
N GLU A 57 3.16 -9.90 -13.48
CA GLU A 57 4.23 -9.55 -14.43
C GLU A 57 4.12 -8.11 -14.96
N ALA A 58 2.94 -7.49 -14.91
CA ALA A 58 2.77 -6.10 -15.30
C ALA A 58 3.63 -5.13 -14.47
N PHE A 59 4.00 -5.52 -13.25
CA PHE A 59 4.88 -4.74 -12.39
C PHE A 59 6.39 -4.92 -12.71
N GLY A 60 6.71 -5.63 -13.78
CA GLY A 60 8.08 -5.72 -14.31
C GLY A 60 8.95 -6.78 -13.65
N SER A 61 8.49 -7.46 -12.61
CA SER A 61 9.29 -8.43 -11.89
C SER A 61 8.99 -9.86 -12.33
N SER A 62 10.03 -10.56 -12.82
CA SER A 62 9.91 -11.97 -13.21
C SER A 62 10.12 -12.95 -12.06
N PHE A 63 10.83 -12.53 -11.00
CA PHE A 63 11.26 -13.39 -9.91
C PHE A 63 11.08 -12.82 -8.50
N GLY A 64 10.59 -11.58 -8.34
CA GLY A 64 10.46 -10.91 -7.05
C GLY A 64 9.33 -11.41 -6.15
N LEU A 65 9.27 -10.87 -4.93
CA LEU A 65 8.28 -11.18 -3.90
C LEU A 65 6.82 -11.12 -4.40
N LEU A 66 6.52 -10.22 -5.34
CA LEU A 66 5.18 -10.10 -5.94
C LEU A 66 4.84 -11.27 -6.84
N MET A 67 5.84 -11.86 -7.50
CA MET A 67 5.64 -12.80 -8.61
C MET A 67 5.61 -14.26 -8.21
N TYR A 68 6.13 -14.60 -7.02
CA TYR A 68 6.24 -16.01 -6.66
C TYR A 68 4.86 -16.70 -6.65
N MET A 69 4.71 -17.64 -7.59
CA MET A 69 3.46 -18.34 -7.88
C MET A 69 3.18 -19.44 -6.85
N GLU A 70 4.20 -20.25 -6.55
CA GLU A 70 4.15 -21.35 -5.59
C GLU A 70 4.52 -20.93 -4.17
N SER A 71 5.02 -21.80 -3.33
CA SER A 71 5.54 -21.40 -2.01
C SER A 71 6.54 -20.25 -2.15
N ASN A 72 6.46 -19.23 -1.33
CA ASN A 72 7.29 -18.04 -1.45
C ASN A 72 8.52 -18.12 -0.51
N PRO A 73 9.62 -18.80 -0.90
CA PRO A 73 10.79 -18.92 -0.05
C PRO A 73 11.42 -17.55 0.26
N ARG A 74 11.26 -16.56 -0.62
CA ARG A 74 11.76 -15.19 -0.37
C ARG A 74 10.94 -14.48 0.70
N LYS A 75 9.62 -14.67 0.73
CA LYS A 75 8.79 -14.15 1.80
C LYS A 75 9.25 -14.73 3.15
N ASP A 76 9.52 -16.02 3.20
CA ASP A 76 9.95 -16.70 4.41
C ASP A 76 11.32 -16.19 4.91
N ILE A 77 12.23 -15.85 3.98
CA ILE A 77 13.56 -15.25 4.29
C ILE A 77 13.39 -13.80 4.81
N LEU A 78 12.49 -13.02 4.21
CA LEU A 78 12.30 -11.61 4.54
C LEU A 78 11.35 -11.40 5.75
N GLN A 79 10.42 -12.31 5.97
CA GLN A 79 9.39 -12.18 7.01
C GLN A 79 9.95 -11.90 8.42
N PRO A 80 11.06 -12.48 8.88
CA PRO A 80 11.64 -12.15 10.17
C PRO A 80 12.04 -10.68 10.32
N MET A 81 12.47 -10.02 9.23
CA MET A 81 12.83 -8.59 9.22
C MET A 81 11.58 -7.72 9.46
N PHE A 82 10.43 -8.12 8.93
CA PHE A 82 9.16 -7.40 9.06
C PHE A 82 8.33 -7.92 10.26
N SER A 83 8.92 -8.76 11.12
CA SER A 83 8.25 -9.20 12.34
C SER A 83 8.03 -8.03 13.31
N ARG A 84 7.01 -8.13 14.17
CA ARG A 84 6.76 -7.10 15.19
C ARG A 84 8.02 -6.81 16.02
N ARG A 85 8.72 -7.85 16.48
CA ARG A 85 9.95 -7.70 17.26
C ARG A 85 11.01 -6.89 16.52
N ALA A 86 11.23 -7.18 15.24
CA ALA A 86 12.20 -6.43 14.42
C ALA A 86 11.77 -4.96 14.26
N ILE A 87 10.49 -4.69 14.04
CA ILE A 87 9.99 -3.32 13.87
C ILE A 87 10.11 -2.52 15.19
N LEU A 88 9.87 -3.13 16.34
CA LEU A 88 10.10 -2.45 17.63
C LEU A 88 11.56 -2.06 17.84
N THR A 89 12.53 -2.81 17.31
CA THR A 89 13.95 -2.42 17.41
C THR A 89 14.34 -1.25 16.52
N ILE A 90 13.57 -0.98 15.46
CA ILE A 90 13.86 0.11 14.51
C ILE A 90 12.89 1.30 14.64
N GLN A 91 11.97 1.29 15.60
CA GLN A 91 10.99 2.38 15.76
C GLN A 91 11.65 3.76 15.94
N SER A 92 12.86 3.79 16.54
CA SER A 92 13.65 5.02 16.66
C SER A 92 14.10 5.56 15.31
N LEU A 93 14.49 4.68 14.36
CA LEU A 93 14.85 5.06 13.00
C LEU A 93 13.64 5.66 12.26
N VAL A 94 12.48 4.99 12.35
CA VAL A 94 11.23 5.50 11.76
C VAL A 94 10.86 6.87 12.34
N ARG A 95 11.05 7.05 13.66
CA ARG A 95 10.82 8.32 14.32
C ARG A 95 11.79 9.41 13.87
N GLN A 96 13.09 9.12 13.82
CA GLN A 96 14.10 10.08 13.36
C GLN A 96 13.78 10.59 11.95
N ASN A 97 13.43 9.70 11.05
CA ASN A 97 12.98 10.06 9.70
C ASN A 97 11.74 10.96 9.74
N PHE A 98 10.81 10.74 10.68
CA PHE A 98 9.64 11.58 10.80
C PHE A 98 9.95 12.95 11.45
N ASP A 99 10.81 12.99 12.47
CA ASP A 99 11.18 14.23 13.17
C ASP A 99 11.92 15.20 12.23
N HIS A 100 12.81 14.70 11.38
CA HIS A 100 13.45 15.50 10.33
C HIS A 100 12.42 16.21 9.43
N ARG A 101 11.36 15.52 9.06
CA ARG A 101 10.26 16.08 8.30
C ARG A 101 9.49 17.16 9.04
N VAL A 102 9.24 16.96 10.35
CA VAL A 102 8.60 17.97 11.19
C VAL A 102 9.38 19.29 11.15
N GLU A 103 10.72 19.22 11.17
CA GLU A 103 11.59 20.40 11.01
C GLU A 103 11.38 21.11 9.67
N VAL A 104 11.30 20.37 8.56
CA VAL A 104 11.08 20.96 7.23
C VAL A 104 9.70 21.63 7.14
N ILE A 105 8.65 20.99 7.64
CA ILE A 105 7.31 21.59 7.71
C ILE A 105 7.33 22.86 8.58
N THR A 106 8.00 22.82 9.71
CA THR A 106 8.11 23.97 10.63
C THR A 106 8.85 25.14 9.95
N LYS A 107 9.93 24.88 9.23
CA LYS A 107 10.67 25.89 8.45
C LYS A 107 9.79 26.51 7.36
N ASN A 108 9.02 25.73 6.65
CA ASN A 108 8.08 26.21 5.63
C ASN A 108 7.00 27.10 6.26
N HIS A 109 6.43 26.68 7.38
CA HIS A 109 5.44 27.48 8.12
C HIS A 109 6.00 28.83 8.58
N ALA A 110 7.25 28.87 9.07
CA ALA A 110 7.90 30.09 9.52
C ALA A 110 8.03 31.17 8.42
N VAL A 111 8.03 30.77 7.16
CA VAL A 111 8.03 31.67 5.98
C VAL A 111 6.65 31.84 5.35
N GLY A 112 5.58 31.42 6.04
CA GLY A 112 4.20 31.57 5.58
C GLY A 112 3.81 30.62 4.45
N LYS A 113 4.52 29.52 4.26
CA LYS A 113 4.28 28.54 3.19
C LYS A 113 3.49 27.34 3.71
N SER A 114 2.41 26.99 3.02
CA SER A 114 1.66 25.75 3.27
C SER A 114 2.50 24.53 2.88
N ALA A 115 2.31 23.42 3.58
CA ALA A 115 3.00 22.16 3.28
C ALA A 115 2.07 21.16 2.59
N ASP A 116 2.52 20.62 1.45
CA ASP A 116 1.86 19.47 0.82
C ASP A 116 2.11 18.21 1.67
N LEU A 117 1.13 17.88 2.52
CA LEU A 117 1.21 16.74 3.41
C LEU A 117 1.20 15.40 2.65
N LEU A 118 0.63 15.33 1.45
CA LEU A 118 0.64 14.11 0.65
C LEU A 118 2.05 13.77 0.19
N LEU A 119 2.71 14.73 -0.47
CA LEU A 119 4.09 14.53 -0.93
C LEU A 119 5.02 14.32 0.27
N ALA A 120 4.80 15.10 1.32
CA ALA A 120 5.56 14.99 2.54
C ALA A 120 5.42 13.60 3.19
N PHE A 121 4.25 12.96 3.29
CA PHE A 121 4.09 11.60 3.81
C PHE A 121 4.68 10.54 2.89
N ARG A 122 4.63 10.75 1.59
CA ARG A 122 5.24 9.84 0.61
C ARG A 122 6.77 9.86 0.69
N CYS A 123 7.38 11.04 0.80
CA CYS A 123 8.82 11.16 1.01
C CYS A 123 9.26 10.45 2.30
N PHE A 124 8.52 10.65 3.40
CA PHE A 124 8.80 9.97 4.66
C PHE A 124 8.78 8.45 4.52
N THR A 125 7.71 7.88 3.95
CA THR A 125 7.60 6.43 3.84
C THR A 125 8.60 5.83 2.85
N VAL A 126 8.99 6.59 1.81
CA VAL A 126 10.06 6.19 0.89
C VAL A 126 11.42 6.17 1.63
N ASP A 127 11.76 7.22 2.35
CA ASP A 127 13.01 7.25 3.12
C ASP A 127 13.02 6.15 4.19
N ALA A 128 11.93 5.97 4.94
CA ALA A 128 11.82 4.95 5.98
C ALA A 128 12.02 3.53 5.44
N ILE A 129 11.37 3.17 4.32
CA ILE A 129 11.51 1.83 3.73
C ILE A 129 12.91 1.61 3.14
N ILE A 130 13.52 2.65 2.56
CA ILE A 130 14.85 2.55 1.97
C ILE A 130 15.91 2.45 3.08
N ASP A 131 15.84 3.27 4.12
CA ASP A 131 16.72 3.17 5.28
C ASP A 131 16.58 1.81 5.96
N PHE A 132 15.37 1.33 6.14
CA PHE A 132 15.13 0.04 6.77
C PHE A 132 15.67 -1.14 5.96
N CYS A 133 15.45 -1.14 4.65
CA CYS A 133 15.84 -2.27 3.80
C CYS A 133 17.29 -2.22 3.36
N PHE A 134 17.87 -1.01 3.21
CA PHE A 134 19.17 -0.83 2.55
C PHE A 134 20.19 -0.08 3.41
N ALA A 135 19.83 0.38 4.61
CA ALA A 135 20.67 1.16 5.51
C ALA A 135 21.27 2.42 4.82
N LYS A 136 20.49 3.07 3.95
CA LYS A 136 20.91 4.26 3.21
C LYS A 136 19.69 5.08 2.81
N SER A 137 19.64 6.36 3.19
CA SER A 137 18.62 7.28 2.76
C SER A 137 18.81 7.73 1.31
N VAL A 138 17.70 8.02 0.63
CA VAL A 138 17.68 8.75 -0.64
C VAL A 138 17.38 10.23 -0.42
N HIS A 139 17.18 10.62 0.84
CA HIS A 139 16.93 12.00 1.24
C HIS A 139 15.71 12.64 0.50
N ALA A 140 14.68 11.83 0.27
CA ALA A 140 13.49 12.30 -0.41
C ALA A 140 12.80 13.47 0.31
N MET A 141 12.94 13.52 1.63
CA MET A 141 12.39 14.60 2.47
C MET A 141 13.16 15.92 2.35
N ASP A 142 14.40 15.90 1.87
CA ASP A 142 15.22 17.11 1.70
C ASP A 142 14.92 17.83 0.40
N GLU A 143 14.16 17.20 -0.50
CA GLU A 143 13.80 17.80 -1.78
C GLU A 143 12.85 18.99 -1.61
N PRO A 144 13.05 20.07 -2.37
CA PRO A 144 12.20 21.25 -2.33
C PRO A 144 10.72 20.87 -2.55
N ASP A 145 9.83 21.38 -1.70
CA ASP A 145 8.39 21.13 -1.76
C ASP A 145 8.01 19.64 -1.69
N PHE A 146 8.91 18.78 -1.18
CA PHE A 146 8.75 17.33 -1.14
C PHE A 146 8.58 16.68 -2.53
N LYS A 147 9.07 17.35 -3.59
CA LYS A 147 9.02 16.82 -4.97
C LYS A 147 10.22 15.93 -5.27
N ALA A 148 10.36 14.88 -4.49
CA ALA A 148 11.44 13.92 -4.68
C ALA A 148 11.31 13.19 -6.03
N PRO A 149 12.38 13.12 -6.84
CA PRO A 149 12.35 12.47 -8.15
C PRO A 149 11.85 11.02 -8.10
N ILE A 150 12.15 10.29 -7.03
CA ILE A 150 11.69 8.91 -6.81
C ILE A 150 10.17 8.82 -6.64
N VAL A 151 9.56 9.78 -5.96
CA VAL A 151 8.10 9.85 -5.77
C VAL A 151 7.40 10.23 -7.07
N GLU A 152 7.91 11.26 -7.75
CA GLU A 152 7.37 11.72 -9.04
C GLU A 152 7.44 10.64 -10.12
N ALA A 153 8.58 9.99 -10.25
CA ALA A 153 8.78 8.93 -11.23
C ALA A 153 7.89 7.71 -11.01
N ARG A 154 7.75 7.33 -9.75
CA ARG A 154 6.82 6.26 -9.43
C ARG A 154 5.39 6.63 -9.84
N ASP A 155 4.94 7.84 -9.53
CA ASP A 155 3.60 8.30 -9.89
C ASP A 155 3.42 8.34 -11.41
N ALA A 156 4.41 8.81 -12.14
CA ALA A 156 4.43 8.80 -13.60
C ALA A 156 4.42 7.38 -14.20
N SER A 157 4.99 6.39 -13.49
CA SER A 157 5.03 5.00 -13.96
C SER A 157 3.71 4.23 -13.80
N LEU A 158 2.80 4.68 -12.91
CA LEU A 158 1.55 3.97 -12.64
C LEU A 158 0.66 3.73 -13.88
N PRO A 159 0.45 4.69 -14.80
CA PRO A 159 -0.28 4.47 -16.03
C PRO A 159 0.36 3.40 -16.92
N THR A 160 1.69 3.35 -16.94
CA THR A 160 2.45 2.38 -17.73
C THR A 160 2.25 0.95 -17.24
N PHE A 161 2.21 0.72 -15.92
CA PHE A 161 1.86 -0.59 -15.37
C PHE A 161 0.45 -1.03 -15.77
N HIS A 162 -0.49 -0.09 -15.83
CA HIS A 162 -1.84 -0.39 -16.30
C HIS A 162 -1.84 -0.83 -17.77
N LEU A 163 -1.05 -0.17 -18.59
CA LEU A 163 -0.87 -0.53 -20.00
C LEU A 163 -0.20 -1.91 -20.14
N PHE A 164 0.86 -2.18 -19.40
CA PHE A 164 1.59 -3.45 -19.42
C PHE A 164 0.72 -4.66 -19.01
N LYS A 165 -0.24 -4.43 -18.12
CA LYS A 165 -1.21 -5.45 -17.72
C LYS A 165 -2.08 -5.92 -18.90
N HIS A 166 -2.44 -5.00 -19.78
CA HIS A 166 -3.36 -5.30 -20.90
C HIS A 166 -2.63 -5.59 -22.20
N PHE A 167 -1.35 -5.20 -22.34
CA PHE A 167 -0.55 -5.36 -23.55
C PHE A 167 0.81 -6.02 -23.24
N PRO A 168 0.85 -7.35 -22.97
CA PRO A 168 2.09 -8.03 -22.59
C PRO A 168 3.18 -8.00 -23.67
N LEU A 169 2.80 -7.98 -24.96
CA LEU A 169 3.77 -7.85 -26.06
C LEU A 169 4.44 -6.47 -26.06
N PHE A 170 3.67 -5.42 -25.81
CA PHE A 170 4.22 -4.07 -25.68
C PHE A 170 5.19 -3.98 -24.48
N ARG A 171 4.82 -4.57 -23.34
CA ARG A 171 5.72 -4.69 -22.21
C ARG A 171 7.03 -5.39 -22.58
N LYS A 172 6.97 -6.57 -23.21
CA LYS A 172 8.17 -7.30 -23.67
C LYS A 172 9.03 -6.46 -24.60
N ALA A 173 8.43 -5.73 -25.55
CA ALA A 173 9.14 -4.86 -26.45
C ALA A 173 9.90 -3.75 -25.68
N ILE A 174 9.25 -3.04 -24.75
CA ILE A 174 9.87 -1.99 -23.96
C ILE A 174 11.03 -2.52 -23.10
N PHE A 175 10.85 -3.64 -22.41
CA PHE A 175 11.91 -4.22 -21.57
C PHE A 175 13.04 -4.88 -22.38
N SER A 176 12.86 -5.14 -23.68
CA SER A 176 13.92 -5.61 -24.58
C SER A 176 14.78 -4.48 -25.15
N LEU A 177 14.38 -3.22 -24.96
CA LEU A 177 15.14 -2.07 -25.43
C LEU A 177 16.38 -1.83 -24.56
N PRO A 178 17.51 -1.43 -25.16
CA PRO A 178 18.63 -0.94 -24.37
C PRO A 178 18.20 0.24 -23.46
N PRO A 179 18.76 0.37 -22.22
CA PRO A 179 18.32 1.36 -21.25
C PRO A 179 18.26 2.81 -21.81
N TRP A 180 19.23 3.20 -22.65
CA TRP A 180 19.26 4.53 -23.24
C TRP A 180 18.12 4.78 -24.23
N LEU A 181 17.63 3.74 -24.90
CA LEU A 181 16.51 3.84 -25.84
C LEU A 181 15.16 3.78 -25.07
N ALA A 182 15.07 2.94 -24.04
CA ALA A 182 13.91 2.89 -23.17
C ALA A 182 13.68 4.24 -22.48
N ILE A 183 14.74 4.91 -22.03
CA ILE A 183 14.72 6.27 -21.44
C ILE A 183 14.20 7.30 -22.45
N LYS A 184 14.63 7.24 -23.71
CA LYS A 184 14.11 8.13 -24.79
C LYS A 184 12.66 7.85 -25.13
N ALA A 185 12.24 6.59 -25.09
CA ALA A 185 10.87 6.19 -25.41
C ALA A 185 9.88 6.56 -24.30
N SER A 186 10.33 6.57 -23.04
CA SER A 186 9.54 6.95 -21.88
C SER A 186 10.45 7.56 -20.81
N PRO A 187 10.44 8.91 -20.64
CA PRO A 187 11.20 9.59 -19.60
C PRO A 187 10.91 9.05 -18.19
N GLU A 188 9.69 8.56 -17.96
CA GLU A 188 9.28 7.96 -16.71
C GLU A 188 10.05 6.66 -16.39
N THR A 189 10.47 5.91 -17.41
CA THR A 189 11.34 4.72 -17.21
C THR A 189 12.78 5.10 -16.87
N ALA A 190 13.22 6.33 -17.17
CA ALA A 190 14.55 6.81 -16.81
C ALA A 190 14.82 6.73 -15.33
N VAL A 191 13.81 7.07 -14.51
CA VAL A 191 13.95 7.07 -13.05
C VAL A 191 13.90 5.65 -12.50
N LEU A 192 13.14 4.75 -13.12
CA LEU A 192 13.20 3.33 -12.79
C LEU A 192 14.61 2.77 -13.07
N THR A 193 15.25 3.22 -14.14
CA THR A 193 16.63 2.85 -14.48
C THR A 193 17.64 3.49 -13.53
N HIS A 194 17.43 4.72 -13.08
CA HIS A 194 18.25 5.35 -12.03
C HIS A 194 18.11 4.63 -10.67
N LEU A 195 16.89 4.24 -10.32
CA LEU A 195 16.66 3.37 -9.16
C LEU A 195 17.40 2.04 -9.28
N GLN A 196 17.48 1.47 -10.50
CA GLN A 196 18.29 0.27 -10.73
C GLN A 196 19.75 0.47 -10.31
N VAL A 197 20.33 1.60 -10.64
CA VAL A 197 21.74 1.91 -10.31
C VAL A 197 21.91 2.13 -8.81
N ILE A 198 20.97 2.82 -8.17
CA ILE A 198 21.01 3.12 -6.73
C ILE A 198 20.77 1.84 -5.91
N LEU A 199 19.71 1.10 -6.21
CA LEU A 199 19.29 -0.09 -5.46
C LEU A 199 20.13 -1.33 -5.81
N GLY A 200 20.63 -1.44 -7.04
CA GLY A 200 21.49 -2.56 -7.46
C GLY A 200 22.86 -2.63 -6.78
N LYS A 201 23.30 -1.53 -6.14
CA LYS A 201 24.52 -1.49 -5.34
C LYS A 201 24.32 -1.84 -3.86
N GLN A 202 23.06 -2.01 -3.41
CA GLN A 202 22.70 -2.15 -2.00
C GLN A 202 21.83 -3.36 -1.77
N ILE A 203 22.45 -4.48 -1.84
CA ILE A 203 21.81 -5.78 -1.86
C ILE A 203 21.49 -6.21 -0.43
N TYR A 204 20.29 -6.71 -0.25
CA TYR A 204 19.78 -7.42 0.92
C TYR A 204 20.80 -8.39 1.48
N HIS A 205 21.50 -8.01 2.52
CA HIS A 205 22.51 -8.84 3.18
C HIS A 205 21.95 -10.24 3.53
N ARG A 206 20.66 -10.31 3.86
CA ARG A 206 20.01 -11.58 4.17
C ARG A 206 19.73 -12.45 2.94
N LEU A 207 19.38 -11.86 1.80
CA LEU A 207 19.17 -12.64 0.57
C LEU A 207 20.49 -13.19 -0.01
N LEU A 208 21.62 -12.62 0.41
CA LEU A 208 22.95 -13.05 0.00
C LEU A 208 23.64 -13.97 1.02
N ASN A 209 23.11 -14.06 2.25
CA ASN A 209 23.72 -14.89 3.27
C ASN A 209 23.37 -16.36 3.04
N SER A 210 24.40 -17.19 2.82
CA SER A 210 24.30 -18.63 2.59
C SER A 210 23.57 -19.40 3.70
N ASP A 211 23.60 -18.91 4.95
CA ASP A 211 22.96 -19.57 6.09
C ASP A 211 21.42 -19.55 6.00
N PHE A 212 20.86 -18.56 5.28
CA PHE A 212 19.41 -18.46 5.02
C PHE A 212 18.99 -19.16 3.73
N GLN A 213 19.95 -19.61 2.92
CA GLN A 213 19.71 -20.13 1.57
C GLN A 213 19.61 -21.65 1.49
N LYS A 214 19.35 -22.34 2.57
CA LYS A 214 19.26 -23.81 2.59
C LYS A 214 18.35 -24.42 1.51
N TRP A 215 17.53 -23.60 0.83
CA TRP A 215 16.48 -24.06 -0.07
C TRP A 215 16.34 -23.27 -1.37
N THR A 216 17.12 -22.24 -1.60
CA THR A 216 17.00 -21.41 -2.83
C THR A 216 18.36 -21.01 -3.37
N PRO A 217 18.55 -21.01 -4.70
CA PRO A 217 19.78 -20.47 -5.29
C PRO A 217 19.92 -18.98 -4.96
N ILE A 218 21.17 -18.51 -4.84
CA ILE A 218 21.48 -17.08 -4.66
C ILE A 218 20.81 -16.30 -5.79
N PRO A 219 19.96 -15.30 -5.47
CA PRO A 219 19.32 -14.49 -6.50
C PRO A 219 20.39 -13.73 -7.30
N ASP A 220 20.23 -13.66 -8.61
CA ASP A 220 21.07 -12.81 -9.45
C ASP A 220 20.79 -11.32 -9.19
N ALA A 221 21.67 -10.45 -9.71
CA ALA A 221 21.57 -9.01 -9.51
C ALA A 221 20.24 -8.42 -10.03
N THR A 222 19.70 -8.96 -11.13
CA THR A 222 18.42 -8.54 -11.70
C THR A 222 17.27 -8.86 -10.75
N SER A 223 17.27 -10.08 -10.23
CA SER A 223 16.27 -10.57 -9.30
C SER A 223 16.28 -9.78 -7.97
N LEU A 224 17.45 -9.42 -7.47
CA LEU A 224 17.61 -8.60 -6.27
C LEU A 224 17.12 -7.16 -6.51
N TYR A 225 17.41 -6.62 -7.67
CA TYR A 225 16.87 -5.32 -8.07
C TYR A 225 15.34 -5.31 -8.13
N GLU A 226 14.72 -6.31 -8.77
CA GLU A 226 13.27 -6.43 -8.84
C GLU A 226 12.64 -6.52 -7.45
N GLU A 227 13.30 -7.21 -6.52
CA GLU A 227 12.89 -7.30 -5.12
C GLU A 227 12.94 -5.92 -4.44
N ALA A 228 14.05 -5.20 -4.61
CA ALA A 228 14.25 -3.88 -4.07
C ALA A 228 13.20 -2.89 -4.60
N GLN A 229 12.96 -2.88 -5.90
CA GLN A 229 11.92 -2.06 -6.54
C GLN A 229 10.53 -2.37 -5.97
N THR A 230 10.22 -3.67 -5.81
CA THR A 230 8.95 -4.10 -5.23
C THR A 230 8.73 -3.57 -3.83
N VAL A 231 9.74 -3.69 -2.96
CA VAL A 231 9.66 -3.26 -1.56
C VAL A 231 9.54 -1.74 -1.46
N VAL A 232 10.31 -0.98 -2.23
CA VAL A 232 10.26 0.49 -2.25
C VAL A 232 8.91 0.98 -2.76
N PHE A 233 8.38 0.39 -3.83
CA PHE A 233 7.08 0.79 -4.36
C PHE A 233 5.91 0.42 -3.45
N ALA A 234 5.98 -0.75 -2.81
CA ALA A 234 4.94 -1.19 -1.89
C ALA A 234 4.95 -0.40 -0.58
N GLY A 235 6.13 -0.13 -0.02
CA GLY A 235 6.29 0.57 1.25
C GLY A 235 6.11 2.08 1.16
N GLY A 236 6.56 2.68 0.06
CA GLY A 236 6.71 4.14 -0.04
C GLY A 236 5.43 4.95 -0.29
N VAL A 237 4.27 4.37 -0.61
CA VAL A 237 3.14 5.21 -1.02
C VAL A 237 1.83 4.89 -0.34
N ILE A 238 1.45 3.62 -0.28
CA ILE A 238 0.15 3.25 0.29
C ILE A 238 0.08 3.71 1.74
N VAL A 239 1.17 3.59 2.46
CA VAL A 239 1.28 4.03 3.86
C VAL A 239 1.29 5.55 3.94
N GLY A 240 1.95 6.25 3.01
CA GLY A 240 1.97 7.72 2.96
C GLY A 240 0.60 8.35 2.67
N ASP A 241 -0.20 7.74 1.79
CA ASP A 241 -1.53 8.24 1.44
C ASP A 241 -2.56 8.08 2.58
N THR A 242 -2.38 7.10 3.45
CA THR A 242 -3.30 6.82 4.57
C THR A 242 -3.35 7.95 5.60
N PRO A 243 -2.23 8.49 6.13
CA PRO A 243 -2.25 9.62 7.04
C PRO A 243 -2.86 10.87 6.40
N MET A 244 -2.56 11.15 5.13
CA MET A 244 -3.16 12.28 4.42
C MET A 244 -4.68 12.19 4.42
N THR A 245 -5.22 11.03 4.00
CA THR A 245 -6.67 10.80 4.01
C THR A 245 -7.26 10.98 5.40
N GLY A 246 -6.64 10.38 6.41
CA GLY A 246 -7.09 10.49 7.79
C GLY A 246 -7.09 11.93 8.31
N HIS A 247 -6.03 12.69 8.03
CA HIS A 247 -5.91 14.07 8.50
C HIS A 247 -6.92 15.02 7.87
N ILE A 248 -7.23 14.88 6.57
CA ILE A 248 -8.30 15.67 5.94
C ILE A 248 -9.63 15.43 6.66
N HIS A 249 -9.99 14.17 6.90
CA HIS A 249 -11.24 13.83 7.61
C HIS A 249 -11.24 14.25 9.10
N ILE A 250 -10.09 14.21 9.76
CA ILE A 250 -9.96 14.68 11.15
C ILE A 250 -10.18 16.18 11.22
N LEU A 251 -9.59 16.95 10.30
CA LEU A 251 -9.70 18.41 10.28
C LEU A 251 -11.10 18.90 9.87
N ASP A 252 -11.82 18.11 9.07
CA ASP A 252 -13.22 18.35 8.74
C ASP A 252 -14.17 18.09 9.92
N GLN A 253 -13.69 17.45 11.00
CA GLN A 253 -14.44 17.10 12.19
C GLN A 253 -13.80 17.66 13.48
N PRO A 254 -14.02 18.95 13.84
CA PRO A 254 -13.33 19.59 14.95
C PRO A 254 -13.43 18.84 16.29
N LYS A 255 -14.59 18.25 16.60
CA LYS A 255 -14.77 17.46 17.84
C LYS A 255 -13.91 16.19 17.87
N LEU A 256 -13.71 15.54 16.70
CA LEU A 256 -12.82 14.39 16.58
C LEU A 256 -11.36 14.83 16.75
N TYR A 257 -10.98 15.94 16.11
CA TYR A 257 -9.64 16.51 16.21
C TYR A 257 -9.24 16.80 17.66
N GLU A 258 -10.10 17.50 18.40
CA GLU A 258 -9.84 17.82 19.82
C GLU A 258 -9.73 16.58 20.70
N LYS A 259 -10.58 15.56 20.48
CA LYS A 259 -10.51 14.31 21.24
C LYS A 259 -9.23 13.55 20.97
N LEU A 260 -8.82 13.45 19.70
CA LEU A 260 -7.58 12.79 19.30
C LEU A 260 -6.35 13.52 19.89
N ARG A 261 -6.34 14.84 19.84
CA ARG A 261 -5.26 15.62 20.48
C ARG A 261 -5.17 15.32 21.97
N ARG A 262 -6.28 15.37 22.71
CA ARG A 262 -6.30 15.05 24.15
C ARG A 262 -5.79 13.63 24.43
N GLU A 263 -6.19 12.66 23.61
CA GLU A 263 -5.73 11.28 23.75
C GLU A 263 -4.22 11.16 23.52
N VAL A 264 -3.67 11.80 22.48
CA VAL A 264 -2.22 11.80 22.22
C VAL A 264 -1.45 12.54 23.30
N PHE A 265 -1.95 13.70 23.77
CA PHE A 265 -1.30 14.46 24.84
C PHE A 265 -1.27 13.71 26.17
N SER A 266 -2.20 12.80 26.44
CA SER A 266 -2.21 12.00 27.67
C SER A 266 -1.02 11.06 27.80
N VAL A 267 -0.49 10.55 26.66
CA VAL A 267 0.70 9.67 26.64
C VAL A 267 1.97 10.39 26.21
N TRP A 268 1.84 11.58 25.62
CA TRP A 268 2.97 12.42 25.19
C TRP A 268 2.86 13.84 25.72
N PRO A 269 2.98 14.05 27.06
CA PRO A 269 2.85 15.36 27.68
C PRO A 269 4.02 16.29 27.36
N ASP A 270 5.27 15.81 27.42
CA ASP A 270 6.46 16.59 27.03
C ASP A 270 6.80 16.33 25.56
N ILE A 271 6.83 17.40 24.77
CA ILE A 271 7.13 17.35 23.34
C ILE A 271 8.53 16.80 23.05
N ASN A 272 9.46 16.98 23.98
CA ASN A 272 10.86 16.58 23.85
C ASN A 272 11.11 15.13 24.28
N ASP A 273 10.13 14.49 24.92
CA ASP A 273 10.20 13.09 25.36
C ASP A 273 9.10 12.24 24.67
N PRO A 274 9.29 11.91 23.39
CA PRO A 274 8.31 11.13 22.63
C PRO A 274 8.24 9.69 23.12
N PRO A 275 7.04 9.17 23.42
CA PRO A 275 6.87 7.80 23.90
C PRO A 275 7.18 6.76 22.83
N LEU A 276 7.40 5.52 23.25
CA LEU A 276 7.55 4.37 22.37
C LEU A 276 6.23 4.05 21.64
N LEU A 277 6.32 3.26 20.57
CA LEU A 277 5.19 2.85 19.73
C LEU A 277 4.05 2.23 20.57
N GLU A 278 4.43 1.39 21.55
CA GLU A 278 3.49 0.67 22.39
C GLU A 278 2.55 1.60 23.16
N ALA A 279 3.01 2.79 23.55
CA ALA A 279 2.16 3.78 24.21
C ALA A 279 1.07 4.31 23.27
N PHE A 280 1.39 4.53 21.99
CA PHE A 280 0.38 4.97 21.01
C PHE A 280 -0.64 3.87 20.71
N GLU A 281 -0.23 2.61 20.73
CA GLU A 281 -1.12 1.48 20.53
C GLU A 281 -2.18 1.30 21.63
N THR A 282 -1.94 1.88 22.81
CA THR A 282 -2.94 1.91 23.89
C THR A 282 -4.05 2.93 23.66
N LEU A 283 -3.94 3.81 22.67
CA LEU A 283 -4.88 4.88 22.38
C LEU A 283 -6.04 4.39 21.49
N PRO A 284 -7.23 4.17 22.06
CA PRO A 284 -8.31 3.51 21.34
C PRO A 284 -8.88 4.36 20.20
N LEU A 285 -8.99 5.69 20.36
CA LEU A 285 -9.51 6.56 19.33
C LEU A 285 -8.49 6.78 18.20
N LEU A 286 -7.21 6.87 18.51
CA LEU A 286 -6.14 6.94 17.53
C LEU A 286 -6.12 5.65 16.67
N THR A 287 -6.13 4.48 17.32
CA THR A 287 -6.20 3.18 16.65
C THR A 287 -7.43 3.06 15.75
N ALA A 288 -8.59 3.47 16.26
CA ALA A 288 -9.85 3.49 15.51
C ALA A 288 -9.78 4.41 14.28
N THR A 289 -9.13 5.56 14.42
CA THR A 289 -8.95 6.53 13.34
C THR A 289 -8.02 6.00 12.26
N ILE A 290 -6.93 5.35 12.63
CA ILE A 290 -6.02 4.68 11.68
C ILE A 290 -6.75 3.56 10.92
N LYS A 291 -7.50 2.70 11.64
CA LYS A 291 -8.34 1.65 11.02
C LYS A 291 -9.33 2.24 10.02
N GLN A 292 -9.98 3.33 10.39
CA GLN A 292 -10.96 4.00 9.52
C GLN A 292 -10.28 4.60 8.28
N SER A 293 -9.12 5.18 8.42
CA SER A 293 -8.33 5.73 7.31
C SER A 293 -7.92 4.62 6.33
N LEU A 294 -7.44 3.49 6.84
CA LEU A 294 -7.11 2.30 6.04
C LEU A 294 -8.33 1.72 5.32
N ARG A 295 -9.51 1.74 5.95
CA ARG A 295 -10.74 1.25 5.34
C ARG A 295 -11.21 2.16 4.20
N VAL A 296 -11.23 3.46 4.43
CA VAL A 296 -11.67 4.45 3.43
C VAL A 296 -10.68 4.50 2.28
N LEU A 297 -9.39 4.30 2.56
CA LEU A 297 -8.30 4.25 1.59
C LEU A 297 -7.68 2.84 1.52
N PRO A 298 -8.32 1.82 0.92
CA PRO A 298 -7.66 0.56 0.66
C PRO A 298 -6.51 0.77 -0.34
N GLY A 299 -5.30 0.38 0.03
CA GLY A 299 -4.10 0.65 -0.77
C GLY A 299 -4.15 0.06 -2.18
N ALA A 300 -4.60 -1.19 -2.34
CA ALA A 300 -4.78 -1.84 -3.63
C ALA A 300 -6.27 -1.90 -3.98
N THR A 301 -6.69 -1.16 -5.02
CA THR A 301 -8.08 -1.16 -5.51
C THR A 301 -8.33 -2.19 -6.60
N SER A 302 -7.27 -2.77 -7.18
CA SER A 302 -7.39 -3.88 -8.12
C SER A 302 -7.64 -5.19 -7.38
N PRO A 303 -8.46 -6.10 -7.94
CA PRO A 303 -8.58 -7.45 -7.41
C PRO A 303 -7.22 -8.15 -7.43
N LEU A 304 -6.86 -8.81 -6.34
CA LEU A 304 -5.64 -9.59 -6.23
C LEU A 304 -5.91 -10.99 -6.78
N LEU A 305 -5.58 -11.22 -8.04
CA LEU A 305 -5.97 -12.43 -8.78
C LEU A 305 -5.32 -13.71 -8.24
N ARG A 306 -6.13 -14.77 -8.19
CA ARG A 306 -5.75 -16.14 -7.80
C ARG A 306 -6.22 -17.14 -8.82
N ILE A 307 -5.53 -18.28 -8.90
CA ILE A 307 -5.91 -19.43 -9.73
C ILE A 307 -6.53 -20.47 -8.82
N VAL A 308 -7.74 -20.92 -9.16
CA VAL A 308 -8.42 -21.98 -8.43
C VAL A 308 -7.62 -23.29 -8.58
N PRO A 309 -7.31 -23.99 -7.47
CA PRO A 309 -6.45 -25.17 -7.48
C PRO A 309 -7.07 -26.35 -8.23
N PRO A 310 -6.28 -27.41 -8.53
CA PRO A 310 -6.77 -28.60 -9.26
C PRO A 310 -7.99 -29.27 -8.66
N THR A 311 -8.19 -29.15 -7.35
CA THR A 311 -9.37 -29.68 -6.63
C THR A 311 -10.67 -28.93 -6.91
N GLY A 312 -10.61 -27.79 -7.64
CA GLY A 312 -11.71 -26.84 -7.68
C GLY A 312 -11.90 -26.08 -6.35
N ALA A 313 -12.91 -25.23 -6.29
CA ALA A 313 -13.27 -24.50 -5.09
C ALA A 313 -14.78 -24.21 -5.03
N THR A 314 -15.30 -24.03 -3.82
CA THR A 314 -16.63 -23.46 -3.62
C THR A 314 -16.47 -22.02 -3.14
N ILE A 315 -17.04 -21.04 -3.87
CA ILE A 315 -17.01 -19.62 -3.52
C ILE A 315 -18.43 -19.08 -3.59
N SER A 316 -18.88 -18.46 -2.51
CA SER A 316 -20.28 -17.95 -2.38
C SER A 316 -21.33 -19.03 -2.71
N GLY A 317 -21.09 -20.28 -2.27
CA GLY A 317 -21.96 -21.42 -2.50
C GLY A 317 -21.97 -21.97 -3.93
N ARG A 318 -21.12 -21.47 -4.82
CA ARG A 318 -20.99 -21.96 -6.20
C ARG A 318 -19.72 -22.74 -6.40
N SER A 319 -19.81 -23.86 -7.11
CA SER A 319 -18.66 -24.66 -7.55
C SER A 319 -17.91 -23.90 -8.66
N ILE A 320 -16.64 -23.65 -8.45
CA ILE A 320 -15.75 -22.97 -9.40
C ILE A 320 -14.72 -23.99 -9.91
N PRO A 321 -14.65 -24.23 -11.21
CA PRO A 321 -13.72 -25.20 -11.79
C PRO A 321 -12.26 -24.84 -11.54
N ASN A 322 -11.39 -25.86 -11.54
CA ASN A 322 -9.95 -25.67 -11.48
C ASN A 322 -9.45 -24.79 -12.62
N GLY A 323 -8.33 -24.09 -12.39
CA GLY A 323 -7.72 -23.18 -13.36
C GLY A 323 -8.50 -21.87 -13.58
N THR A 324 -9.72 -21.72 -13.02
CA THR A 324 -10.46 -20.45 -13.09
C THR A 324 -9.70 -19.37 -12.36
N ILE A 325 -9.56 -18.19 -12.98
CA ILE A 325 -8.97 -17.02 -12.35
C ILE A 325 -10.06 -16.28 -11.57
N VAL A 326 -9.84 -16.08 -10.30
CA VAL A 326 -10.78 -15.45 -9.39
C VAL A 326 -10.13 -14.27 -8.67
N GLY A 327 -10.93 -13.30 -8.27
CA GLY A 327 -10.44 -12.19 -7.46
C GLY A 327 -11.55 -11.30 -6.94
N MET A 328 -11.23 -10.53 -5.91
CA MET A 328 -12.12 -9.53 -5.35
C MET A 328 -11.31 -8.31 -4.92
N ALA A 329 -11.78 -7.13 -5.27
CA ALA A 329 -11.16 -5.89 -4.78
C ALA A 329 -11.58 -5.63 -3.33
N SER A 330 -10.63 -5.19 -2.48
CA SER A 330 -10.87 -4.86 -1.08
C SER A 330 -11.97 -3.81 -0.88
N THR A 331 -12.18 -2.95 -1.87
CA THR A 331 -13.25 -1.92 -1.89
C THR A 331 -14.63 -2.54 -1.72
N PHE A 332 -14.90 -3.73 -2.28
CA PHE A 332 -16.21 -4.39 -2.13
C PHE A 332 -16.46 -4.86 -0.70
N VAL A 333 -15.41 -5.17 0.07
CA VAL A 333 -15.54 -5.44 1.50
C VAL A 333 -15.69 -4.13 2.26
N HIS A 334 -14.81 -3.17 2.03
CA HIS A 334 -14.73 -1.92 2.80
C HIS A 334 -15.93 -0.98 2.57
N GLN A 335 -16.61 -1.09 1.43
CA GLN A 335 -17.80 -0.30 1.09
C GLN A 335 -19.10 -1.11 1.15
N SER A 336 -19.06 -2.32 1.70
CA SER A 336 -20.26 -3.14 1.88
C SER A 336 -21.15 -2.59 2.99
N GLU A 337 -22.39 -2.29 2.68
CA GLU A 337 -23.42 -1.89 3.66
C GLU A 337 -23.82 -3.03 4.60
N GLU A 338 -23.65 -4.28 4.15
CA GLU A 338 -23.82 -5.49 4.97
C GLU A 338 -22.88 -5.50 6.19
N ILE A 339 -21.65 -5.00 6.01
CA ILE A 339 -20.60 -5.00 7.04
C ILE A 339 -20.49 -3.64 7.73
N PHE A 340 -20.46 -2.56 6.97
CA PHE A 340 -20.24 -1.21 7.46
C PHE A 340 -21.45 -0.33 7.19
N LYS A 341 -22.21 -0.05 8.25
CA LYS A 341 -23.33 0.90 8.15
C LYS A 341 -22.80 2.27 7.68
N LEU A 342 -23.45 2.87 6.68
CA LEU A 342 -23.02 4.12 6.05
C LEU A 342 -21.53 4.08 5.65
N PRO A 343 -21.13 3.20 4.72
CA PRO A 343 -19.72 2.92 4.46
C PRO A 343 -18.96 4.13 3.90
N ALA A 344 -19.64 5.07 3.25
CA ALA A 344 -19.02 6.30 2.75
C ALA A 344 -18.64 7.29 3.87
N THR A 345 -19.23 7.18 5.06
CA THR A 345 -18.98 8.08 6.18
C THR A 345 -17.66 7.73 6.87
N PHE A 346 -16.83 8.75 7.08
CA PHE A 346 -15.63 8.62 7.92
C PHE A 346 -16.04 8.69 9.39
N ASP A 347 -16.20 7.53 10.01
CA ASP A 347 -16.60 7.37 11.41
C ASP A 347 -15.65 6.41 12.13
N PRO A 348 -14.66 6.92 12.87
CA PRO A 348 -13.75 6.08 13.66
C PRO A 348 -14.45 5.32 14.79
N TYR A 349 -15.55 5.86 15.34
CA TYR A 349 -16.22 5.26 16.50
C TYR A 349 -16.79 3.86 16.21
N ARG A 350 -17.00 3.51 14.92
CA ARG A 350 -17.38 2.14 14.53
C ARG A 350 -16.39 1.05 14.95
N TRP A 351 -15.15 1.44 15.20
CA TRP A 351 -14.08 0.54 15.64
C TRP A 351 -13.95 0.45 17.16
N GLN A 352 -14.90 1.01 17.92
CA GLN A 352 -14.91 1.04 19.38
C GLN A 352 -16.16 0.38 19.95
N GLY A 353 -16.03 -0.16 21.19
CA GLY A 353 -17.15 -0.75 21.92
C GLY A 353 -17.69 -2.02 21.30
N GLU A 354 -18.93 -2.37 21.66
CA GLU A 354 -19.61 -3.60 21.21
C GLU A 354 -19.81 -3.64 19.68
N SER A 355 -20.04 -2.49 19.04
CA SER A 355 -20.25 -2.39 17.59
C SER A 355 -19.02 -2.78 16.76
N SER A 356 -17.83 -2.79 17.37
CA SER A 356 -16.59 -3.17 16.70
C SER A 356 -16.34 -4.68 16.68
N LYS A 357 -17.11 -5.45 17.45
CA LYS A 357 -16.92 -6.89 17.52
C LYS A 357 -17.06 -7.54 16.15
N GLY A 358 -16.02 -8.21 15.72
CA GLY A 358 -15.97 -8.88 14.43
C GLY A 358 -15.66 -7.99 13.23
N LEU A 359 -15.57 -6.65 13.35
CA LEU A 359 -15.23 -5.78 12.23
C LEU A 359 -13.78 -5.93 11.77
N ASP A 360 -12.85 -6.25 12.66
CA ASP A 360 -11.42 -6.37 12.34
C ASP A 360 -11.14 -7.42 11.26
N GLN A 361 -11.94 -8.46 11.17
CA GLN A 361 -11.80 -9.44 10.10
C GLN A 361 -12.10 -8.86 8.70
N TYR A 362 -12.87 -7.78 8.63
CA TYR A 362 -13.23 -7.08 7.40
C TYR A 362 -12.34 -5.87 7.08
N LEU A 363 -11.38 -5.55 7.96
CA LEU A 363 -10.30 -4.62 7.62
C LEU A 363 -9.26 -5.37 6.77
N VAL A 364 -9.49 -5.38 5.46
CA VAL A 364 -8.70 -6.16 4.50
C VAL A 364 -7.70 -5.31 3.70
N ALA A 365 -7.32 -4.14 4.24
CA ALA A 365 -6.35 -3.24 3.62
C ALA A 365 -4.98 -3.90 3.34
N PHE A 366 -4.59 -4.86 4.17
CA PHE A 366 -3.35 -5.64 4.07
C PHE A 366 -3.54 -7.01 3.42
N SER A 367 -4.70 -7.28 2.82
CA SER A 367 -5.10 -8.59 2.34
C SER A 367 -5.14 -9.64 3.46
N LYS A 368 -5.28 -10.92 3.13
CA LYS A 368 -5.34 -12.04 4.09
C LYS A 368 -4.61 -13.26 3.58
N GLY A 369 -4.43 -14.23 4.49
CA GLY A 369 -3.85 -15.54 4.20
C GLY A 369 -2.35 -15.51 3.92
N PRO A 370 -1.81 -16.56 3.29
CA PRO A 370 -0.36 -16.71 3.06
C PRO A 370 0.25 -15.59 2.21
N ARG A 371 -0.57 -14.90 1.43
CA ARG A 371 -0.16 -13.80 0.54
C ARG A 371 -0.51 -12.41 1.11
N SER A 372 -0.82 -12.31 2.41
CA SER A 372 -1.02 -11.02 3.11
C SER A 372 0.24 -10.14 3.04
N CYS A 373 0.06 -8.85 3.29
CA CYS A 373 1.14 -7.87 3.28
C CYS A 373 2.29 -8.28 4.21
N LEU A 374 3.52 -8.25 3.68
CA LEU A 374 4.72 -8.53 4.46
C LEU A 374 5.03 -7.40 5.44
N GLY A 375 4.84 -6.14 4.99
CA GLY A 375 5.18 -4.92 5.73
C GLY A 375 4.11 -4.44 6.72
N ILE A 376 3.14 -5.27 7.11
CA ILE A 376 2.02 -4.83 7.97
C ILE A 376 2.49 -4.18 9.28
N ASN A 377 3.49 -4.76 9.97
CA ASN A 377 3.97 -4.22 11.24
C ASN A 377 4.72 -2.88 11.05
N LEU A 378 5.50 -2.74 9.96
CA LEU A 378 6.15 -1.48 9.63
C LEU A 378 5.11 -0.41 9.30
N ALA A 379 4.11 -0.74 8.49
CA ALA A 379 3.04 0.19 8.14
C ALA A 379 2.28 0.69 9.39
N TRP A 380 1.95 -0.19 10.33
CA TRP A 380 1.33 0.23 11.59
C TRP A 380 2.24 1.15 12.42
N CYS A 381 3.55 0.85 12.51
CA CYS A 381 4.52 1.71 13.18
C CYS A 381 4.57 3.10 12.55
N GLU A 382 4.70 3.19 11.24
CA GLU A 382 4.71 4.45 10.48
C GLU A 382 3.41 5.24 10.65
N LEU A 383 2.25 4.56 10.61
CA LEU A 383 0.95 5.19 10.78
C LEU A 383 0.78 5.78 12.19
N TYR A 384 1.10 5.03 13.25
CA TYR A 384 1.00 5.55 14.61
C TYR A 384 1.93 6.74 14.81
N ILE A 385 3.19 6.66 14.38
CA ILE A 385 4.16 7.76 14.50
C ILE A 385 3.66 8.96 13.70
N ALA A 386 3.21 8.79 12.47
CA ALA A 386 2.74 9.87 11.62
C ALA A 386 1.52 10.59 12.23
N PHE A 387 0.47 9.86 12.60
CA PHE A 387 -0.74 10.45 13.17
C PHE A 387 -0.46 11.14 14.50
N ALA A 388 0.23 10.44 15.43
CA ALA A 388 0.51 10.98 16.75
C ALA A 388 1.40 12.23 16.70
N THR A 389 2.46 12.19 15.88
CA THR A 389 3.40 13.34 15.80
C THR A 389 2.73 14.56 15.20
N ILE A 390 1.96 14.39 14.14
CA ILE A 390 1.25 15.52 13.54
C ILE A 390 0.18 16.08 14.50
N LEU A 391 -0.57 15.23 15.19
CA LEU A 391 -1.56 15.67 16.20
C LEU A 391 -0.91 16.37 17.40
N ARG A 392 0.30 15.96 17.77
CA ARG A 392 1.02 16.51 18.92
C ARG A 392 1.71 17.83 18.64
N ARG A 393 2.38 17.93 17.46
CA ARG A 393 3.32 19.03 17.20
C ARG A 393 2.72 20.20 16.42
N PHE A 394 1.57 20.02 15.75
CA PHE A 394 0.98 21.06 14.92
C PHE A 394 -0.45 21.36 15.33
N ASP A 395 -0.78 22.65 15.36
CA ASP A 395 -2.15 23.13 15.27
C ASP A 395 -2.44 23.44 13.80
N ARG A 396 -3.54 22.92 13.24
CA ARG A 396 -3.70 22.83 11.80
C ARG A 396 -5.08 23.21 11.33
N THR A 397 -5.11 23.81 10.15
CA THR A 397 -6.32 24.05 9.35
C THR A 397 -6.12 23.55 7.95
N LEU A 398 -7.20 23.25 7.23
CA LEU A 398 -7.14 22.95 5.81
C LEU A 398 -6.95 24.27 5.05
N ASP A 399 -5.93 24.31 4.18
CA ASP A 399 -5.66 25.42 3.28
C ASP A 399 -6.25 25.08 1.91
N GLY A 400 -7.47 25.57 1.66
CA GLY A 400 -8.18 25.38 0.40
C GLY A 400 -8.64 23.96 0.08
N THR A 401 -8.13 22.94 0.76
CA THR A 401 -8.48 21.52 0.54
C THR A 401 -9.77 21.12 1.25
N LYS A 402 -10.62 20.33 0.59
CA LYS A 402 -11.87 19.78 1.15
C LYS A 402 -11.89 18.27 1.06
N VAL A 403 -12.73 17.62 1.86
CA VAL A 403 -12.93 16.15 1.80
C VAL A 403 -13.36 15.71 0.40
N ASP A 404 -14.17 16.51 -0.29
CA ASP A 404 -14.64 16.22 -1.65
C ASP A 404 -13.51 16.23 -2.70
N ASP A 405 -12.35 16.79 -2.39
CA ASP A 405 -11.18 16.80 -3.26
C ASP A 405 -10.44 15.45 -3.26
N LEU A 406 -10.76 14.56 -2.30
CA LEU A 406 -10.26 13.20 -2.24
C LEU A 406 -10.87 12.35 -3.37
N LYS A 407 -10.34 12.50 -4.59
CA LYS A 407 -10.82 11.77 -5.78
C LYS A 407 -9.99 10.51 -6.02
N TRP A 408 -10.71 9.43 -6.28
CA TRP A 408 -10.11 8.15 -6.64
C TRP A 408 -9.75 8.10 -8.12
N ARG A 409 -8.49 7.92 -8.45
CA ARG A 409 -8.05 7.68 -9.83
C ARG A 409 -7.10 6.48 -9.87
N ILE A 410 -7.39 5.51 -10.76
CA ILE A 410 -6.54 4.39 -11.22
C ILE A 410 -6.38 3.20 -10.26
N ALA A 411 -5.93 2.05 -10.81
CA ALA A 411 -5.80 0.72 -10.24
C ALA A 411 -4.91 0.60 -8.98
N LEU A 412 -3.97 1.52 -8.83
CA LEU A 412 -3.30 1.88 -7.59
C LEU A 412 -3.75 3.30 -7.29
N ARG A 413 -4.34 3.52 -6.15
CA ARG A 413 -4.95 4.79 -5.77
C ARG A 413 -4.02 5.97 -5.92
N ARG A 414 -4.42 6.99 -6.65
CA ARG A 414 -3.88 8.34 -6.55
C ARG A 414 -4.95 9.24 -5.93
N ILE A 415 -4.67 9.78 -4.76
CA ILE A 415 -5.41 10.93 -4.24
C ILE A 415 -4.76 12.15 -4.89
N ILE A 416 -5.54 12.89 -5.65
CA ILE A 416 -5.14 14.20 -6.11
C ILE A 416 -6.06 15.15 -5.39
N PRO A 417 -5.57 15.95 -4.44
CA PRO A 417 -6.27 17.16 -4.06
C PRO A 417 -6.40 18.01 -5.32
N ALA A 418 -7.62 18.46 -5.65
CA ALA A 418 -7.80 19.39 -6.76
C ALA A 418 -7.23 20.75 -6.32
N GLY A 419 -6.13 21.17 -6.91
CA GLY A 419 -5.58 22.51 -6.75
C GLY A 419 -4.81 22.74 -5.46
N ILE A 420 -3.61 22.20 -5.38
CA ILE A 420 -2.52 22.72 -4.57
C ILE A 420 -1.39 23.10 -5.53
#